data_0d63673abf582b9e7d2f52dfe93251e8
#
_entry.id   0d63673abf582b9e7d2f52dfe93251e8
#
_cell.length_a   1.000
_cell.length_b   1.000
_cell.length_c   1.000
_cell.angle_alpha   90.00
_cell.angle_beta   90.00
_cell.angle_gamma   90.00
#
_symmetry.space_group_name_H-M   'P 1'
#
loop_
_entity.id
_entity.type
_entity.pdbx_description
1 polymer ?
#
loop_
_entity_poly.entity_id
_entity_poly.type
_entity_poly.pdbx_seq_one_letter_code
_entity_poly.pdbx_strand_id
1 'polypeptide(L)'
;MEQVVCKGQLCFSTGPETRQSIPDGFLVCTDGICRGAFSTLPEAYRDLPLLDFGNRLILPGLVDLHLHAPQFAYRGLGMDLELLDWLKTNTFPEESKYRDTEYARKAYDIFVKNLTHGATTRACVFATIHNEATLLLMDRLEEAGI
;
A
#
# COMPACT_ATOMS: atom_id res chain seq x y z
N MET A 1 13.56 -5.03 17.54
CA MET A 1 12.46 -5.96 17.14
C MET A 1 11.15 -5.35 17.63
N GLU A 2 10.28 -5.04 16.71
CA GLU A 2 9.02 -4.40 17.05
C GLU A 2 7.99 -5.49 17.36
N GLN A 3 7.49 -5.49 18.59
CA GLN A 3 6.48 -6.44 19.05
C GLN A 3 5.27 -5.66 19.52
N VAL A 4 4.09 -5.99 19.03
CA VAL A 4 2.86 -5.26 19.34
C VAL A 4 1.63 -6.16 19.30
N VAL A 5 0.69 -5.87 20.14
CA VAL A 5 -0.67 -6.40 20.11
C VAL A 5 -1.62 -5.28 19.70
N CYS A 6 -2.38 -5.48 18.62
CA CYS A 6 -3.43 -4.58 18.19
C CYS A 6 -4.79 -5.15 18.61
N LYS A 7 -5.58 -4.39 19.39
CA LYS A 7 -6.93 -4.77 19.76
C LYS A 7 -7.97 -3.95 18.98
N GLY A 8 -9.01 -4.60 18.47
CA GLY A 8 -10.09 -3.94 17.72
C GLY A 8 -11.06 -4.92 17.10
N GLN A 9 -11.86 -4.45 16.13
CA GLN A 9 -12.79 -5.29 15.38
C GLN A 9 -12.03 -5.96 14.22
N LEU A 10 -11.58 -7.20 14.40
CA LEU A 10 -10.81 -7.89 13.36
C LEU A 10 -11.73 -8.45 12.29
N CYS A 11 -11.39 -8.26 11.02
CA CYS A 11 -12.09 -8.89 9.90
C CYS A 11 -11.09 -9.26 8.81
N PHE A 12 -11.05 -10.53 8.41
CA PHE A 12 -10.11 -11.05 7.42
C PHE A 12 -10.67 -12.28 6.71
N SER A 13 -10.09 -12.64 5.58
CA SER A 13 -10.42 -13.86 4.85
C SER A 13 -9.46 -15.00 5.21
N THR A 14 -10.01 -16.21 5.31
CA THR A 14 -9.25 -17.45 5.47
C THR A 14 -9.30 -18.33 4.22
N GLY A 15 -9.96 -17.85 3.17
CA GLY A 15 -10.10 -18.48 1.86
C GLY A 15 -10.95 -17.61 0.93
N PRO A 16 -11.09 -18.00 -0.35
CA PRO A 16 -11.77 -17.18 -1.37
C PRO A 16 -13.21 -16.78 -1.01
N GLU A 17 -13.93 -17.68 -0.33
CA GLU A 17 -15.33 -17.49 0.01
C GLU A 17 -15.59 -17.41 1.54
N THR A 18 -14.51 -17.40 2.33
CA THR A 18 -14.63 -17.43 3.79
C THR A 18 -14.12 -16.13 4.41
N ARG A 19 -14.97 -15.55 5.26
CA ARG A 19 -14.65 -14.37 6.04
C ARG A 19 -14.77 -14.69 7.52
N GLN A 20 -13.79 -14.26 8.30
CA GLN A 20 -13.82 -14.28 9.75
C GLN A 20 -13.96 -12.88 10.32
N SER A 21 -14.73 -12.76 11.39
CA SER A 21 -14.87 -11.55 12.18
C SER A 21 -14.68 -11.90 13.64
N ILE A 22 -13.79 -11.18 14.32
CA ILE A 22 -13.51 -11.35 15.75
C ILE A 22 -13.74 -9.99 16.43
N PRO A 23 -14.91 -9.79 17.05
CA PRO A 23 -15.20 -8.59 17.83
C PRO A 23 -14.23 -8.48 19.01
N ASP A 24 -13.76 -7.27 19.29
CA ASP A 24 -12.80 -7.00 20.37
C ASP A 24 -11.57 -7.92 20.37
N GLY A 25 -11.19 -8.37 19.15
CA GLY A 25 -10.12 -9.33 18.94
C GLY A 25 -8.73 -8.74 19.07
N PHE A 26 -7.75 -9.61 19.17
CA PHE A 26 -6.34 -9.29 19.33
C PHE A 26 -5.55 -9.81 18.12
N LEU A 27 -4.87 -8.90 17.43
CA LEU A 27 -3.90 -9.21 16.38
C LEU A 27 -2.50 -9.09 16.96
N VAL A 28 -1.72 -10.17 16.92
CA VAL A 28 -0.36 -10.18 17.46
C VAL A 28 0.65 -10.11 16.32
N CYS A 29 1.56 -9.15 16.38
CA CYS A 29 2.68 -9.00 15.45
C CYS A 29 4.01 -9.00 16.22
N THR A 30 4.95 -9.80 15.77
CA THR A 30 6.32 -9.82 16.29
C THR A 30 7.30 -9.87 15.13
N ASP A 31 8.27 -8.97 15.14
CA ASP A 31 9.33 -8.89 14.13
C ASP A 31 8.78 -8.76 12.69
N GLY A 32 7.73 -7.95 12.51
CA GLY A 32 7.08 -7.76 11.22
C GLY A 32 6.18 -8.93 10.76
N ILE A 33 6.04 -9.99 11.57
CA ILE A 33 5.25 -11.18 11.24
C ILE A 33 3.98 -11.21 12.07
N CYS A 34 2.83 -11.39 11.42
CA CYS A 34 1.57 -11.67 12.10
C CYS A 34 1.60 -13.08 12.70
N ARG A 35 1.47 -13.16 14.02
CA ARG A 35 1.46 -14.45 14.76
C ARG A 35 0.07 -15.04 14.89
N GLY A 36 -0.95 -14.27 14.68
CA GLY A 36 -2.34 -14.72 14.66
C GLY A 36 -3.33 -13.66 15.11
N ALA A 37 -4.61 -14.00 14.89
CA ALA A 37 -5.77 -13.24 15.34
C ALA A 37 -6.53 -14.08 16.38
N PHE A 38 -6.80 -13.49 17.54
CA PHE A 38 -7.33 -14.21 18.70
C PHE A 38 -8.54 -13.50 19.28
N SER A 39 -9.54 -14.26 19.74
CA SER A 39 -10.66 -13.71 20.53
C SER A 39 -10.28 -13.44 21.99
N THR A 40 -9.27 -14.14 22.47
CA THR A 40 -8.67 -13.92 23.81
C THR A 40 -7.16 -13.89 23.65
N LEU A 41 -6.50 -12.89 24.22
CA LEU A 41 -5.05 -12.75 24.11
C LEU A 41 -4.35 -13.92 24.83
N PRO A 42 -3.53 -14.71 24.11
CA PRO A 42 -2.77 -15.78 24.70
C PRO A 42 -1.78 -15.26 25.77
N GLU A 43 -1.55 -16.06 26.80
CA GLU A 43 -0.70 -15.66 27.95
C GLU A 43 0.71 -15.28 27.52
N ALA A 44 1.27 -15.96 26.53
CA ALA A 44 2.61 -15.67 25.97
C ALA A 44 2.78 -14.26 25.41
N TYR A 45 1.70 -13.52 25.14
CA TYR A 45 1.73 -12.20 24.53
C TYR A 45 1.18 -11.09 25.45
N ARG A 46 0.86 -11.40 26.71
CA ARG A 46 0.22 -10.44 27.64
C ARG A 46 1.11 -9.27 28.02
N ASP A 47 2.42 -9.48 28.00
CA ASP A 47 3.40 -8.47 28.37
C ASP A 47 3.84 -7.58 27.20
N LEU A 48 3.32 -7.85 25.98
CA LEU A 48 3.61 -7.05 24.80
C LEU A 48 2.86 -5.70 24.84
N PRO A 49 3.44 -4.65 24.23
CA PRO A 49 2.74 -3.37 24.05
C PRO A 49 1.38 -3.56 23.38
N LEU A 50 0.33 -2.99 23.99
CA LEU A 50 -1.04 -3.04 23.47
C LEU A 50 -1.43 -1.71 22.84
N LEU A 51 -1.86 -1.75 21.59
CA LEU A 51 -2.53 -0.67 20.88
C LEU A 51 -4.03 -0.98 20.82
N ASP A 52 -4.83 -0.32 21.62
CA ASP A 52 -6.29 -0.48 21.64
C ASP A 52 -6.94 0.53 20.68
N PHE A 53 -7.51 0.01 19.59
CA PHE A 53 -8.23 0.79 18.58
C PHE A 53 -9.75 0.91 18.87
N GLY A 54 -10.22 0.35 19.99
CA GLY A 54 -11.64 0.36 20.36
C GLY A 54 -12.53 -0.28 19.30
N ASN A 55 -13.55 0.45 18.86
CA ASN A 55 -14.48 -0.03 17.84
C ASN A 55 -13.99 0.07 16.40
N ARG A 56 -12.73 0.42 16.16
CA ARG A 56 -12.19 0.54 14.81
C ARG A 56 -11.96 -0.84 14.19
N LEU A 57 -12.22 -0.91 12.88
CA LEU A 57 -12.02 -2.11 12.09
C LEU A 57 -10.53 -2.28 11.77
N ILE A 58 -10.01 -3.47 12.01
CA ILE A 58 -8.65 -3.90 11.63
C ILE A 58 -8.79 -4.91 10.50
N LEU A 59 -8.22 -4.57 9.34
CA LEU A 59 -8.22 -5.37 8.12
C LEU A 59 -6.79 -5.69 7.69
N PRO A 60 -6.55 -6.77 6.95
CA PRO A 60 -5.34 -6.91 6.16
C PRO A 60 -5.18 -5.76 5.19
N GLY A 61 -3.93 -5.36 4.93
CA GLY A 61 -3.65 -4.37 3.92
C GLY A 61 -4.17 -4.78 2.54
N LEU A 62 -4.60 -3.80 1.76
CA LEU A 62 -5.13 -4.04 0.42
C LEU A 62 -4.01 -4.32 -0.58
N VAL A 63 -4.34 -5.10 -1.60
CA VAL A 63 -3.46 -5.39 -2.72
C VAL A 63 -4.00 -4.70 -3.97
N ASP A 64 -3.23 -3.79 -4.55
CA ASP A 64 -3.56 -3.14 -5.82
C ASP A 64 -2.81 -3.86 -6.95
N LEU A 65 -3.56 -4.55 -7.80
CA LEU A 65 -2.97 -5.35 -8.89
C LEU A 65 -2.79 -4.57 -10.19
N HIS A 66 -3.21 -3.30 -10.25
CA HIS A 66 -3.09 -2.47 -11.45
C HIS A 66 -2.97 -0.99 -11.10
N LEU A 67 -1.75 -0.51 -10.98
CA LEU A 67 -1.46 0.86 -10.57
C LEU A 67 -0.36 1.46 -11.44
N HIS A 68 -0.56 2.68 -11.95
CA HIS A 68 0.38 3.40 -12.80
C HIS A 68 1.06 4.54 -12.01
N ALA A 69 2.31 4.36 -11.60
CA ALA A 69 3.03 5.37 -10.82
C ALA A 69 3.24 6.69 -11.60
N PRO A 70 3.63 6.67 -12.89
CA PRO A 70 3.85 7.91 -13.65
C PRO A 70 2.60 8.75 -13.84
N GLN A 71 1.42 8.11 -13.87
CA GLN A 71 0.14 8.78 -14.10
C GLN A 71 -0.39 9.49 -12.86
N PHE A 72 0.23 9.28 -11.72
CA PHE A 72 -0.17 9.92 -10.48
C PHE A 72 -0.08 11.44 -10.53
N ALA A 73 0.88 12.00 -11.28
CA ALA A 73 1.11 13.42 -11.39
C ALA A 73 -0.04 14.19 -12.07
N TYR A 74 -0.77 13.52 -12.98
CA TYR A 74 -1.87 14.15 -13.74
C TYR A 74 -3.20 13.41 -13.57
N ARG A 75 -3.34 12.60 -12.51
CA ARG A 75 -4.60 11.91 -12.22
C ARG A 75 -5.79 12.85 -12.20
N GLY A 76 -6.87 12.43 -12.85
CA GLY A 76 -8.09 13.23 -12.96
C GLY A 76 -8.09 14.27 -14.08
N LEU A 77 -6.99 14.42 -14.84
CA LEU A 77 -6.94 15.32 -15.99
C LEU A 77 -7.38 14.60 -17.27
N GLY A 78 -8.11 15.30 -18.12
CA GLY A 78 -8.54 14.81 -19.42
C GLY A 78 -9.52 13.63 -19.36
N MET A 79 -10.33 13.55 -18.31
CA MET A 79 -11.30 12.45 -18.12
C MET A 79 -12.46 12.46 -19.13
N ASP A 80 -12.59 13.52 -19.88
CA ASP A 80 -13.55 13.72 -20.99
C ASP A 80 -13.01 13.31 -22.35
N LEU A 81 -11.73 12.94 -22.42
CA LEU A 81 -11.07 12.52 -23.65
C LEU A 81 -11.23 11.02 -23.90
N GLU A 82 -11.27 10.63 -25.19
CA GLU A 82 -11.11 9.24 -25.54
C GLU A 82 -9.69 8.72 -25.23
N LEU A 83 -9.54 7.41 -25.03
CA LEU A 83 -8.29 6.81 -24.57
C LEU A 83 -7.07 7.23 -25.39
N LEU A 84 -7.15 7.17 -26.72
CA LEU A 84 -6.01 7.48 -27.59
C LEU A 84 -5.61 8.97 -27.52
N ASP A 85 -6.58 9.84 -27.41
CA ASP A 85 -6.35 11.29 -27.29
C ASP A 85 -5.80 11.61 -25.92
N TRP A 86 -6.33 11.00 -24.86
CA TRP A 86 -5.79 11.09 -23.52
C TRP A 86 -4.33 10.63 -23.42
N LEU A 87 -4.00 9.49 -24.02
CA LEU A 87 -2.62 8.99 -24.07
C LEU A 87 -1.68 9.98 -24.75
N LYS A 88 -2.07 10.56 -25.88
CA LYS A 88 -1.23 11.51 -26.65
C LYS A 88 -1.06 12.84 -25.96
N THR A 89 -2.12 13.34 -25.31
CA THR A 89 -2.12 14.69 -24.72
C THR A 89 -1.62 14.75 -23.30
N ASN A 90 -1.81 13.67 -22.51
CA ASN A 90 -1.45 13.62 -21.10
C ASN A 90 -0.35 12.58 -20.79
N THR A 91 -0.57 11.31 -21.19
CA THR A 91 0.29 10.22 -20.73
C THR A 91 1.68 10.26 -21.34
N PHE A 92 1.79 10.27 -22.66
CA PHE A 92 3.11 10.22 -23.33
C PHE A 92 3.97 11.46 -23.04
N PRO A 93 3.43 12.69 -23.03
CA PRO A 93 4.19 13.87 -22.64
C PRO A 93 4.67 13.81 -21.19
N GLU A 94 3.83 13.34 -20.27
CA GLU A 94 4.20 13.24 -18.86
C GLU A 94 5.24 12.14 -18.64
N GLU A 95 5.03 10.95 -19.17
CA GLU A 95 5.96 9.82 -18.99
C GLU A 95 7.32 10.09 -19.61
N SER A 96 7.40 10.91 -20.67
CA SER A 96 8.68 11.30 -21.29
C SER A 96 9.59 12.12 -20.35
N LYS A 97 9.03 12.81 -19.35
CA LYS A 97 9.77 13.59 -18.36
C LYS A 97 10.60 12.72 -17.42
N TYR A 98 10.21 11.46 -17.26
CA TYR A 98 10.90 10.50 -16.38
C TYR A 98 12.28 10.06 -16.91
N ARG A 99 12.66 10.51 -18.12
CA ARG A 99 14.06 10.43 -18.58
C ARG A 99 14.98 11.23 -17.66
N ASP A 100 14.49 12.33 -17.10
CA ASP A 100 15.17 13.10 -16.07
C ASP A 100 14.95 12.41 -14.73
N THR A 101 16.04 11.87 -14.17
CA THR A 101 16.02 11.13 -12.90
C THR A 101 15.67 12.03 -11.71
N GLU A 102 15.97 13.34 -11.78
CA GLU A 102 15.56 14.26 -10.73
C GLU A 102 14.06 14.52 -10.75
N TYR A 103 13.48 14.65 -11.94
CA TYR A 103 12.03 14.70 -12.09
C TYR A 103 11.38 13.42 -11.57
N ALA A 104 11.90 12.26 -12.01
CA ALA A 104 11.40 10.94 -11.58
C ALA A 104 11.43 10.82 -10.05
N ARG A 105 12.54 11.22 -9.40
CA ARG A 105 12.68 11.18 -7.96
C ARG A 105 11.58 11.97 -7.25
N LYS A 106 11.36 13.22 -7.63
CA LYS A 106 10.31 14.07 -7.03
C LYS A 106 8.91 13.48 -7.22
N ALA A 107 8.61 13.01 -8.43
CA ALA A 107 7.31 12.44 -8.74
C ALA A 107 7.05 11.15 -7.96
N TYR A 108 8.03 10.26 -7.91
CA TYR A 108 7.91 8.99 -7.18
C TYR A 108 7.93 9.17 -5.66
N ASP A 109 8.69 10.12 -5.11
CA ASP A 109 8.64 10.42 -3.68
C ASP A 109 7.22 10.88 -3.27
N ILE A 110 6.56 11.69 -4.10
CA ILE A 110 5.16 12.11 -3.86
C ILE A 110 4.20 10.93 -4.01
N PHE A 111 4.36 10.11 -5.05
CA PHE A 111 3.55 8.94 -5.30
C PHE A 111 3.65 7.94 -4.13
N VAL A 112 4.85 7.52 -3.75
CA VAL A 112 5.08 6.55 -2.67
C VAL A 112 4.58 7.08 -1.34
N LYS A 113 4.84 8.36 -1.03
CA LYS A 113 4.30 9.00 0.16
C LYS A 113 2.76 8.94 0.22
N ASN A 114 2.06 9.16 -0.90
CA ASN A 114 0.60 9.04 -0.93
C ASN A 114 0.14 7.59 -0.80
N LEU A 115 0.84 6.66 -1.43
CA LEU A 115 0.52 5.24 -1.35
C LEU A 115 0.63 4.71 0.08
N THR A 116 1.70 5.08 0.82
CA THR A 116 1.90 4.69 2.23
C THR A 116 0.89 5.30 3.20
N HIS A 117 0.21 6.39 2.83
CA HIS A 117 -0.90 6.95 3.61
C HIS A 117 -2.25 6.28 3.31
N GLY A 118 -2.28 5.41 2.31
CA GLY A 118 -3.46 4.62 1.94
C GLY A 118 -3.54 3.28 2.68
N ALA A 119 -4.46 2.46 2.23
CA ALA A 119 -4.64 1.11 2.74
C ALA A 119 -3.89 0.05 1.92
N THR A 120 -3.23 0.44 0.83
CA THR A 120 -2.47 -0.45 -0.05
C THR A 120 -1.12 -0.79 0.58
N THR A 121 -0.87 -2.09 0.76
CA THR A 121 0.37 -2.63 1.33
C THR A 121 1.14 -3.50 0.35
N ARG A 122 0.56 -3.79 -0.80
CA ARG A 122 1.19 -4.47 -1.94
C ARG A 122 0.63 -3.91 -3.22
N ALA A 123 1.47 -3.70 -4.21
CA ALA A 123 1.04 -3.17 -5.49
C ALA A 123 1.77 -3.82 -6.67
N CYS A 124 1.04 -4.04 -7.77
CA CYS A 124 1.63 -4.31 -9.08
C CYS A 124 1.68 -2.98 -9.84
N VAL A 125 2.87 -2.39 -9.94
CA VAL A 125 3.04 -1.01 -10.40
C VAL A 125 3.60 -0.97 -11.80
N PHE A 126 2.87 -0.33 -12.72
CA PHE A 126 3.39 0.05 -14.03
C PHE A 126 4.27 1.29 -13.88
N ALA A 127 5.48 1.19 -14.44
CA ALA A 127 6.46 2.27 -14.49
C ALA A 127 6.55 2.88 -15.91
N THR A 128 7.66 3.53 -16.23
CA THR A 128 7.95 4.06 -17.56
C THR A 128 8.93 3.15 -18.32
N ILE A 129 9.19 3.49 -19.59
CA ILE A 129 10.22 2.83 -20.40
C ILE A 129 11.65 3.20 -19.98
N HIS A 130 11.82 4.16 -19.06
CA HIS A 130 13.13 4.64 -18.61
C HIS A 130 13.65 3.79 -17.45
N ASN A 131 14.64 2.94 -17.72
CA ASN A 131 15.16 1.95 -16.77
C ASN A 131 15.62 2.58 -15.45
N GLU A 132 16.37 3.68 -15.51
CA GLU A 132 16.88 4.34 -14.31
C GLU A 132 15.74 4.86 -13.41
N ALA A 133 14.72 5.46 -14.01
CA ALA A 133 13.53 5.88 -13.26
C ALA A 133 12.77 4.68 -12.67
N THR A 134 12.69 3.56 -13.39
CA THR A 134 12.03 2.35 -12.91
C THR A 134 12.76 1.75 -11.71
N LEU A 135 14.10 1.66 -11.77
CA LEU A 135 14.92 1.18 -10.65
C LEU A 135 14.74 2.10 -9.42
N LEU A 136 14.76 3.42 -9.63
CA LEU A 136 14.51 4.38 -8.57
C LEU A 136 13.13 4.18 -7.91
N LEU A 137 12.09 3.89 -8.70
CA LEU A 137 10.77 3.56 -8.16
C LEU A 137 10.78 2.29 -7.30
N MET A 138 11.48 1.25 -7.77
CA MET A 138 11.61 0.00 -7.02
C MET A 138 12.28 0.23 -5.67
N ASP A 139 13.41 0.96 -5.65
CA ASP A 139 14.11 1.31 -4.41
C ASP A 139 13.18 2.05 -3.43
N ARG A 140 12.40 3.02 -3.93
CA ARG A 140 11.45 3.80 -3.10
C ARG A 140 10.31 2.96 -2.54
N LEU A 141 9.80 2.01 -3.31
CA LEU A 141 8.74 1.11 -2.85
C LEU A 141 9.29 0.12 -1.80
N GLU A 142 10.47 -0.43 -2.02
CA GLU A 142 11.14 -1.31 -1.06
C GLU A 142 11.44 -0.59 0.27
N GLU A 143 12.01 0.63 0.21
CA GLU A 143 12.23 1.47 1.39
C GLU A 143 10.95 1.77 2.16
N ALA A 144 9.82 1.87 1.46
CA ALA A 144 8.50 2.11 2.04
C ALA A 144 7.79 0.85 2.56
N GLY A 145 8.33 -0.33 2.29
CA GLY A 145 7.76 -1.61 2.70
C GLY A 145 6.56 -2.08 1.88
N ILE A 146 6.49 -1.71 0.59
CA ILE A 146 5.41 -2.05 -0.36
C ILE A 146 5.89 -3.09 -1.36
#